data_f585f6be06e754fe578502d0b09d2224
#
_entry.id   f585f6be06e754fe578502d0b09d2224
#
_cell.length_a   1.000
_cell.length_b   1.000
_cell.length_c   1.000
_cell.angle_alpha   90.00
_cell.angle_beta   90.00
_cell.angle_gamma   90.00
#
_symmetry.space_group_name_H-M   'P 1'
#
loop_
_entity.id
_entity.type
_entity.pdbx_description
1 polymer ?
#
loop_
_entity_poly.entity_id
_entity_poly.type
_entity_poly.pdbx_seq_one_letter_code
_entity_poly.pdbx_strand_id
1 'polypeptide(L)'
;MKRIIGYVNTADLNHMRKEDVLALDVINIAFGLIRDGEVVWDAKDAKEGITSIHEIHPELKIVLSVGGWGADGFSQAARTQEGREKFAASALEIVKEYGLDGVDIDWEYPGTSLAGIASDKSDKENYTLLLAELRKTLDAYKEGMFVTTAVGGD
;
A
#
# COMPACT_ATOMS: atom_id res chain seq x y z
N MET A 1 -18.82 10.67 -5.26
CA MET A 1 -19.45 9.49 -4.59
C MET A 1 -18.60 9.15 -3.39
N LYS A 2 -19.16 8.85 -2.22
CA LYS A 2 -18.40 8.36 -1.06
C LYS A 2 -18.07 6.88 -1.30
N ARG A 3 -16.86 6.46 -0.94
CA ARG A 3 -16.41 5.06 -0.99
C ARG A 3 -16.26 4.52 0.42
N ILE A 4 -16.55 3.23 0.58
CA ILE A 4 -16.28 2.49 1.82
C ILE A 4 -15.00 1.70 1.60
N ILE A 5 -13.95 2.05 2.36
CA ILE A 5 -12.63 1.42 2.29
C ILE A 5 -12.42 0.66 3.60
N GLY A 6 -12.09 -0.61 3.51
CA GLY A 6 -11.79 -1.46 4.67
C GLY A 6 -10.35 -1.93 4.64
N TYR A 7 -9.73 -2.07 5.82
CA TYR A 7 -8.44 -2.73 5.98
C TYR A 7 -8.64 -4.19 6.38
N VAL A 8 -7.87 -5.08 5.79
CA VAL A 8 -7.85 -6.51 6.13
C VAL A 8 -6.41 -7.00 6.23
N ASN A 9 -6.09 -7.77 7.25
CA ASN A 9 -4.77 -8.40 7.32
C ASN A 9 -4.62 -9.47 6.23
N THR A 10 -3.41 -9.64 5.72
CA THR A 10 -3.10 -10.67 4.71
C THR A 10 -3.60 -12.06 5.11
N ALA A 11 -3.43 -12.43 6.38
CA ALA A 11 -3.85 -13.73 6.90
C ALA A 11 -5.38 -13.94 6.93
N ASP A 12 -6.15 -12.85 6.92
CA ASP A 12 -7.61 -12.88 7.03
C ASP A 12 -8.32 -12.84 5.66
N LEU A 13 -7.58 -12.66 4.56
CA LEU A 13 -8.16 -12.58 3.21
C LEU A 13 -9.06 -13.77 2.86
N ASN A 14 -8.63 -14.98 3.21
CA ASN A 14 -9.37 -16.21 2.95
C ASN A 14 -10.57 -16.43 3.90
N HIS A 15 -10.73 -15.58 4.91
CA HIS A 15 -11.76 -15.71 5.94
C HIS A 15 -12.79 -14.57 5.90
N MET A 16 -12.72 -13.69 4.91
CA MET A 16 -13.68 -12.61 4.75
C MET A 16 -15.09 -13.14 4.49
N ARG A 17 -16.07 -12.63 5.24
CA ARG A 17 -17.47 -13.00 5.03
C ARG A 17 -18.00 -12.29 3.77
N LYS A 18 -18.90 -12.97 3.07
CA LYS A 18 -19.51 -12.45 1.84
C LYS A 18 -20.17 -11.07 2.05
N GLU A 19 -20.83 -10.88 3.18
CA GLU A 19 -21.50 -9.63 3.53
C GLU A 19 -20.50 -8.47 3.66
N ASP A 20 -19.33 -8.73 4.26
CA ASP A 20 -18.28 -7.72 4.43
C ASP A 20 -17.68 -7.35 3.06
N VAL A 21 -17.41 -8.34 2.21
CA VAL A 21 -16.90 -8.11 0.85
C VAL A 21 -17.88 -7.26 0.03
N LEU A 22 -19.18 -7.56 0.11
CA LEU A 22 -20.21 -6.83 -0.65
C LEU A 22 -20.47 -5.41 -0.12
N ALA A 23 -20.07 -5.11 1.11
CA ALA A 23 -20.25 -3.79 1.73
C ALA A 23 -19.14 -2.79 1.37
N LEU A 24 -18.03 -3.26 0.78
CA LEU A 24 -16.85 -2.46 0.51
C LEU A 24 -16.74 -2.07 -0.96
N ASP A 25 -16.18 -0.89 -1.21
CA ASP A 25 -15.75 -0.44 -2.54
C ASP A 25 -14.26 -0.71 -2.78
N VAL A 26 -13.46 -0.70 -1.70
CA VAL A 26 -12.01 -0.93 -1.74
C VAL A 26 -11.58 -1.74 -0.52
N ILE A 27 -10.69 -2.68 -0.71
CA ILE A 27 -9.95 -3.37 0.34
C ILE A 27 -8.49 -2.93 0.30
N ASN A 28 -7.97 -2.45 1.43
CA ASN A 28 -6.55 -2.23 1.67
C ASN A 28 -5.99 -3.45 2.43
N ILE A 29 -5.10 -4.21 1.80
CA ILE A 29 -4.47 -5.39 2.43
C ILE A 29 -3.30 -4.91 3.30
N ALA A 30 -3.37 -5.20 4.58
CA ALA A 30 -2.36 -4.81 5.57
C ALA A 30 -1.45 -6.00 5.91
N PHE A 31 -0.14 -5.92 5.86
CA PHE A 31 0.65 -4.84 5.29
C PHE A 31 1.80 -5.39 4.47
N GLY A 32 2.16 -4.69 3.40
CA GLY A 32 3.51 -4.76 2.85
C GLY A 32 4.49 -4.01 3.76
N LEU A 33 5.76 -4.40 3.75
CA LEU A 33 6.83 -3.79 4.53
C LEU A 33 7.94 -3.29 3.62
N ILE A 34 8.90 -2.55 4.18
CA ILE A 34 10.08 -2.07 3.45
C ILE A 34 11.30 -2.81 3.97
N ARG A 35 12.07 -3.41 3.06
CA ARG A 35 13.38 -4.01 3.35
C ARG A 35 14.38 -3.55 2.30
N ASP A 36 15.48 -3.00 2.74
CA ASP A 36 16.56 -2.49 1.87
C ASP A 36 16.06 -1.52 0.77
N GLY A 37 15.04 -0.72 1.08
CA GLY A 37 14.43 0.26 0.18
C GLY A 37 13.42 -0.33 -0.80
N GLU A 38 13.11 -1.61 -0.74
CA GLU A 38 12.13 -2.31 -1.56
C GLU A 38 10.86 -2.63 -0.76
N VAL A 39 9.71 -2.55 -1.41
CA VAL A 39 8.48 -3.09 -0.87
C VAL A 39 8.54 -4.60 -0.95
N VAL A 40 8.28 -5.26 0.17
CA VAL A 40 8.15 -6.71 0.27
C VAL A 40 6.82 -7.06 0.92
N TRP A 41 6.22 -8.16 0.48
CA TRP A 41 4.95 -8.62 1.03
C TRP A 41 4.99 -10.14 1.21
N ASP A 42 4.75 -10.61 2.43
CA ASP A 42 4.50 -12.04 2.68
C ASP A 42 3.06 -12.36 2.31
N ALA A 43 2.88 -12.68 1.05
CA ALA A 43 1.60 -12.90 0.41
C ALA A 43 1.20 -14.37 0.35
N LYS A 44 1.67 -15.18 1.30
CA LYS A 44 1.31 -16.61 1.37
C LYS A 44 -0.21 -16.76 1.35
N ASP A 45 -0.69 -17.57 0.41
CA ASP A 45 -2.12 -17.86 0.19
C ASP A 45 -2.99 -16.65 -0.23
N ALA A 46 -2.38 -15.47 -0.43
CA ALA A 46 -3.12 -14.24 -0.81
C ALA A 46 -3.80 -14.34 -2.18
N LYS A 47 -3.20 -15.06 -3.14
CA LYS A 47 -3.81 -15.24 -4.49
C LYS A 47 -5.16 -15.93 -4.41
N GLU A 48 -5.30 -16.93 -3.55
CA GLU A 48 -6.57 -17.63 -3.35
C GLU A 48 -7.62 -16.69 -2.75
N GLY A 49 -7.26 -15.94 -1.71
CA GLY A 49 -8.15 -14.95 -1.09
C GLY A 49 -8.61 -13.86 -2.05
N ILE A 50 -7.69 -13.30 -2.84
CA ILE A 50 -8.00 -12.29 -3.87
C ILE A 50 -8.96 -12.87 -4.90
N THR A 51 -8.73 -14.10 -5.37
CA THR A 51 -9.61 -14.77 -6.32
C THR A 51 -11.01 -14.96 -5.74
N SER A 52 -11.12 -15.48 -4.52
CA SER A 52 -12.41 -15.68 -3.84
C SER A 52 -13.18 -14.37 -3.62
N ILE A 53 -12.47 -13.29 -3.29
CA ILE A 53 -13.06 -11.95 -3.15
C ILE A 53 -13.63 -11.47 -4.48
N HIS A 54 -12.90 -11.61 -5.58
CA HIS A 54 -13.37 -11.22 -6.91
C HIS A 54 -14.51 -12.10 -7.44
N GLU A 55 -14.58 -13.37 -7.05
CA GLU A 55 -15.75 -14.22 -7.34
C GLU A 55 -17.03 -13.70 -6.67
N ILE A 56 -16.90 -13.14 -5.46
CA ILE A 56 -18.03 -12.55 -4.71
C ILE A 56 -18.39 -11.16 -5.26
N HIS A 57 -17.37 -10.33 -5.52
CA HIS A 57 -17.54 -8.93 -5.91
C HIS A 57 -16.49 -8.54 -6.99
N PRO A 58 -16.77 -8.80 -8.28
CA PRO A 58 -15.81 -8.58 -9.37
C PRO A 58 -15.31 -7.14 -9.52
N GLU A 59 -16.10 -6.15 -9.11
CA GLU A 59 -15.75 -4.72 -9.22
C GLU A 59 -14.98 -4.18 -8.01
N LEU A 60 -14.85 -4.96 -6.94
CA LEU A 60 -14.15 -4.55 -5.74
C LEU A 60 -12.67 -4.26 -6.05
N LYS A 61 -12.20 -3.12 -5.57
CA LYS A 61 -10.81 -2.71 -5.74
C LYS A 61 -9.95 -3.27 -4.61
N ILE A 62 -8.82 -3.84 -4.96
CA ILE A 62 -7.88 -4.44 -4.00
C ILE A 62 -6.54 -3.71 -4.10
N VAL A 63 -6.09 -3.14 -2.99
CA VAL A 63 -4.91 -2.29 -2.87
C VAL A 63 -3.98 -2.85 -1.81
N LEU A 64 -2.67 -2.83 -2.03
CA LEU A 64 -1.70 -3.18 -0.99
C LEU A 64 -1.40 -1.95 -0.14
N SER A 65 -1.67 -2.00 1.15
CA SER A 65 -1.20 -1.02 2.11
C SER A 65 0.22 -1.37 2.56
N VAL A 66 1.14 -0.41 2.42
CA VAL A 66 2.54 -0.54 2.82
C VAL A 66 2.77 0.32 4.04
N GLY A 67 3.28 -0.27 5.11
CA GLY A 67 3.59 0.45 6.34
C GLY A 67 2.90 -0.11 7.57
N GLY A 68 2.17 0.76 8.27
CA GLY A 68 1.55 0.52 9.55
C GLY A 68 2.43 0.92 10.74
N TRP A 69 1.86 0.90 11.93
CA TRP A 69 2.55 1.34 13.15
C TRP A 69 3.87 0.60 13.39
N GLY A 70 4.97 1.35 13.47
CA GLY A 70 6.31 0.80 13.69
C GLY A 70 7.00 0.24 12.45
N ALA A 71 6.37 0.28 11.27
CA ALA A 71 7.02 -0.11 10.02
C ALA A 71 8.07 0.93 9.61
N ASP A 72 9.33 0.54 9.63
CA ASP A 72 10.47 1.40 9.28
C ASP A 72 10.88 1.24 7.80
N GLY A 73 11.78 2.11 7.35
CA GLY A 73 12.36 2.09 6.01
C GLY A 73 11.89 3.21 5.08
N PHE A 74 10.81 3.90 5.40
CA PHE A 74 10.29 4.99 4.56
C PHE A 74 11.24 6.18 4.46
N SER A 75 11.79 6.66 5.59
CA SER A 75 12.71 7.81 5.59
C SER A 75 13.93 7.55 4.72
N GLN A 76 14.48 6.33 4.76
CA GLN A 76 15.61 5.92 3.93
C GLN A 76 15.23 5.80 2.46
N ALA A 77 14.12 5.13 2.15
CA ALA A 77 13.63 4.92 0.77
C ALA A 77 13.23 6.22 0.09
N ALA A 78 12.59 7.13 0.82
CA ALA A 78 12.09 8.40 0.25
C ALA A 78 13.19 9.45 0.03
N ARG A 79 14.35 9.33 0.67
CA ARG A 79 15.40 10.36 0.73
C ARG A 79 15.98 10.73 -0.62
N THR A 80 16.20 9.77 -1.50
CA THR A 80 16.83 9.99 -2.81
C THR A 80 15.90 9.61 -3.94
N GLN A 81 16.15 10.17 -5.13
CA GLN A 81 15.40 9.79 -6.33
C GLN A 81 15.53 8.29 -6.63
N GLU A 82 16.74 7.75 -6.54
CA GLU A 82 17.00 6.32 -6.74
C GLU A 82 16.23 5.45 -5.73
N GLY A 83 16.19 5.86 -4.45
CA GLY A 83 15.43 5.16 -3.42
C GLY A 83 13.93 5.14 -3.72
N ARG A 84 13.36 6.26 -4.14
CA ARG A 84 11.94 6.37 -4.53
C ARG A 84 11.61 5.51 -5.75
N GLU A 85 12.50 5.51 -6.76
CA GLU A 85 12.35 4.67 -7.95
C GLU A 85 12.40 3.17 -7.60
N LYS A 86 13.32 2.78 -6.73
CA LYS A 86 13.46 1.39 -6.24
C LYS A 86 12.20 0.95 -5.48
N PHE A 87 11.70 1.79 -4.59
CA PHE A 87 10.47 1.55 -3.85
C PHE A 87 9.27 1.40 -4.79
N ALA A 88 9.10 2.34 -5.72
CA ALA A 88 7.96 2.33 -6.63
C ALA A 88 8.01 1.13 -7.60
N ALA A 89 9.20 0.77 -8.09
CA ALA A 89 9.38 -0.39 -8.96
C ALA A 89 9.03 -1.70 -8.24
N SER A 90 9.51 -1.91 -7.02
CA SER A 90 9.20 -3.11 -6.24
C SER A 90 7.72 -3.20 -5.87
N ALA A 91 7.07 -2.07 -5.55
CA ALA A 91 5.63 -2.02 -5.33
C ALA A 91 4.84 -2.41 -6.59
N LEU A 92 5.26 -1.91 -7.77
CA LEU A 92 4.64 -2.25 -9.05
C LEU A 92 4.76 -3.73 -9.38
N GLU A 93 5.88 -4.38 -9.09
CA GLU A 93 6.03 -5.82 -9.34
C GLU A 93 5.02 -6.64 -8.51
N ILE A 94 4.78 -6.27 -7.25
CA ILE A 94 3.74 -6.91 -6.43
C ILE A 94 2.35 -6.64 -7.02
N VAL A 95 2.07 -5.41 -7.41
CA VAL A 95 0.79 -5.04 -8.04
C VAL A 95 0.52 -5.89 -9.28
N LYS A 96 1.53 -6.09 -10.14
CA LYS A 96 1.43 -6.94 -11.33
C LYS A 96 1.24 -8.41 -10.99
N GLU A 97 2.04 -8.93 -10.07
CA GLU A 97 2.04 -10.35 -9.70
C GLU A 97 0.69 -10.80 -9.12
N TYR A 98 0.07 -9.94 -8.32
CA TYR A 98 -1.19 -10.26 -7.63
C TYR A 98 -2.43 -9.64 -8.27
N GLY A 99 -2.26 -8.87 -9.35
CA GLY A 99 -3.38 -8.22 -10.05
C GLY A 99 -4.09 -7.15 -9.22
N LEU A 100 -3.33 -6.41 -8.39
CA LEU A 100 -3.89 -5.40 -7.50
C LEU A 100 -4.25 -4.11 -8.26
N ASP A 101 -5.12 -3.29 -7.66
CA ASP A 101 -5.59 -2.04 -8.23
C ASP A 101 -4.77 -0.81 -7.79
N GLY A 102 -3.73 -1.00 -6.98
CA GLY A 102 -2.88 0.11 -6.54
C GLY A 102 -2.12 -0.13 -5.24
N VAL A 103 -1.62 0.96 -4.69
CA VAL A 103 -0.81 0.99 -3.46
C VAL A 103 -1.35 2.07 -2.53
N ASP A 104 -1.48 1.73 -1.26
CA ASP A 104 -1.76 2.63 -0.14
C ASP A 104 -0.50 2.80 0.70
N ILE A 105 -0.21 3.98 1.19
CA ILE A 105 0.96 4.26 2.04
C ILE A 105 0.51 4.65 3.43
N ASP A 106 0.93 3.85 4.40
CA ASP A 106 0.64 4.05 5.81
C ASP A 106 1.94 4.31 6.59
N TRP A 107 2.53 5.50 6.35
CA TRP A 107 3.74 5.95 7.04
C TRP A 107 3.38 6.71 8.32
N GLU A 108 3.70 6.14 9.46
CA GLU A 108 3.30 6.65 10.78
C GLU A 108 4.51 7.03 11.66
N TYR A 109 5.06 8.24 11.51
CA TYR A 109 4.66 9.33 10.63
C TYR A 109 5.89 10.01 10.05
N PRO A 110 5.80 10.70 8.89
CA PRO A 110 6.91 11.45 8.32
C PRO A 110 7.43 12.55 9.28
N GLY A 111 8.75 12.57 9.49
CA GLY A 111 9.40 13.59 10.32
C GLY A 111 9.32 13.36 11.84
N THR A 112 8.88 12.19 12.26
CA THR A 112 8.85 11.81 13.69
C THR A 112 9.28 10.35 13.91
N SER A 113 9.95 10.12 15.03
CA SER A 113 10.34 8.77 15.48
C SER A 113 9.38 8.17 16.52
N LEU A 114 8.15 8.69 16.60
CA LEU A 114 7.20 8.34 17.67
C LEU A 114 6.89 6.83 17.73
N ALA A 115 6.81 6.17 16.56
CA ALA A 115 6.57 4.73 16.46
C ALA A 115 7.87 3.89 16.54
N GLY A 116 9.01 4.47 16.95
CA GLY A 116 10.30 3.78 16.99
C GLY A 116 10.98 3.65 15.63
N ILE A 117 10.55 4.39 14.64
CA ILE A 117 11.06 4.39 13.25
C ILE A 117 12.12 5.47 13.03
N ALA A 118 12.92 5.32 11.98
CA ALA A 118 13.83 6.37 11.51
C ALA A 118 13.05 7.59 11.01
N SER A 119 13.60 8.78 11.25
CA SER A 119 12.99 10.03 10.80
C SER A 119 14.04 11.06 10.38
N ASP A 120 13.66 11.97 9.49
CA ASP A 120 14.45 13.09 9.02
C ASP A 120 13.58 14.34 8.86
N LYS A 121 14.19 15.53 8.96
CA LYS A 121 13.47 16.82 8.81
C LYS A 121 12.79 16.97 7.47
N SER A 122 13.37 16.36 6.42
CA SER A 122 12.88 16.40 5.04
C SER A 122 11.84 15.33 4.73
N ASP A 123 11.45 14.49 5.69
CA ASP A 123 10.52 13.38 5.43
C ASP A 123 9.19 13.83 4.83
N LYS A 124 8.63 14.98 5.28
CA LYS A 124 7.38 15.49 4.72
C LYS A 124 7.48 15.83 3.23
N GLU A 125 8.60 16.46 2.84
CA GLU A 125 8.88 16.80 1.44
C GLU A 125 9.19 15.53 0.65
N ASN A 126 10.03 14.66 1.19
CA ASN A 126 10.41 13.38 0.59
C ASN A 126 9.19 12.46 0.42
N TYR A 127 8.24 12.50 1.35
CA TYR A 127 6.99 11.74 1.23
C TYR A 127 6.16 12.21 0.03
N THR A 128 6.04 13.51 -0.17
CA THR A 128 5.38 14.05 -1.36
C THR A 128 6.04 13.56 -2.65
N LEU A 129 7.38 13.53 -2.68
CA LEU A 129 8.15 13.04 -3.82
C LEU A 129 7.99 11.52 -4.02
N LEU A 130 7.90 10.75 -2.94
CA LEU A 130 7.64 9.31 -3.00
C LEU A 130 6.27 9.01 -3.60
N LEU A 131 5.23 9.73 -3.16
CA LEU A 131 3.89 9.59 -3.72
C LEU A 131 3.84 9.98 -5.20
N ALA A 132 4.56 11.03 -5.60
CA ALA A 132 4.68 11.44 -6.99
C ALA A 132 5.36 10.36 -7.85
N GLU A 133 6.43 9.73 -7.36
CA GLU A 133 7.11 8.64 -8.07
C GLU A 133 6.23 7.40 -8.18
N LEU A 134 5.52 7.02 -7.11
CA LEU A 134 4.51 5.96 -7.16
C LEU A 134 3.43 6.24 -8.20
N ARG A 135 2.87 7.45 -8.20
CA ARG A 135 1.85 7.85 -9.18
C ARG A 135 2.36 7.71 -10.61
N LYS A 136 3.56 8.26 -10.88
CA LYS A 136 4.23 8.17 -12.20
C LYS A 136 4.44 6.71 -12.62
N THR A 137 4.96 5.89 -11.72
CA THR A 137 5.28 4.47 -11.99
C THR A 137 4.02 3.65 -12.27
N LEU A 138 2.97 3.83 -11.48
CA LEU A 138 1.71 3.12 -11.67
C LEU A 138 0.97 3.58 -12.93
N ASP A 139 0.93 4.89 -13.23
CA ASP A 139 0.30 5.42 -14.44
C ASP A 139 0.99 4.97 -15.74
N ALA A 140 2.32 4.79 -15.69
CA ALA A 140 3.07 4.24 -16.82
C ALA A 140 2.71 2.77 -17.11
N TYR A 141 2.25 2.02 -16.10
CA TYR A 141 1.76 0.65 -16.27
C TYR A 141 0.28 0.62 -16.64
N LYS A 142 -0.56 1.31 -15.88
CA LYS A 142 -2.01 1.35 -16.10
C LYS A 142 -2.60 2.62 -15.48
N GLU A 143 -3.23 3.44 -16.30
CA GLU A 143 -3.91 4.65 -15.84
C GLU A 143 -5.07 4.33 -14.87
N GLY A 144 -5.26 5.20 -13.89
CA GLY A 144 -6.38 5.11 -12.94
C GLY A 144 -6.17 4.15 -11.76
N MET A 145 -4.96 3.63 -11.58
CA MET A 145 -4.62 2.86 -10.38
C MET A 145 -4.64 3.72 -9.12
N PHE A 146 -4.93 3.11 -7.97
CA PHE A 146 -4.96 3.81 -6.70
C PHE A 146 -3.55 4.14 -6.20
N VAL A 147 -3.35 5.37 -5.78
CA VAL A 147 -2.31 5.79 -4.84
C VAL A 147 -3.05 6.52 -3.73
N THR A 148 -3.11 5.90 -2.56
CA THR A 148 -3.77 6.46 -1.38
C THR A 148 -2.79 6.56 -0.22
N THR A 149 -3.18 7.23 0.83
CA THR A 149 -2.36 7.36 2.04
C THR A 149 -3.27 7.47 3.26
N ALA A 150 -2.90 6.77 4.32
CA ALA A 150 -3.46 6.96 5.65
C ALA A 150 -2.67 8.06 6.36
N VAL A 151 -3.36 9.11 6.80
CA VAL A 151 -2.76 10.26 7.50
C VAL A 151 -3.55 10.59 8.75
N GLY A 152 -2.87 11.10 9.77
CA GLY A 152 -3.54 11.63 10.95
C GLY A 152 -4.48 12.77 10.58
N GLY A 153 -5.70 12.75 11.13
CA GLY A 153 -6.61 13.89 11.05
C GLY A 153 -6.33 14.86 12.19
N ASP A 154 -6.18 16.15 11.87
CA ASP A 154 -6.10 17.25 12.86
C ASP A 154 -7.50 17.61 13.35
#